data_3c6c3898154a8bc099daacdd32f1e188
#
_entry.id   3c6c3898154a8bc099daacdd32f1e188
#
_cell.length_a   1.000
_cell.length_b   1.000
_cell.length_c   1.000
_cell.angle_alpha   90.00
_cell.angle_beta   90.00
_cell.angle_gamma   90.00
#
_symmetry.space_group_name_H-M   'P 1'
#
loop_
_entity.id
_entity.type
_entity.pdbx_description
1 polymer ?
#
loop_
_entity_poly.entity_id
_entity_poly.type
_entity_poly.pdbx_seq_one_letter_code
_entity_poly.pdbx_strand_id
1 'polypeptide(L)'
;AQSRFLAGYLGPLVRKVLVGPYREWTPVSPEQKKYWHPRYRAESLTALTRLVSWNHEINLAKLKIPVLILYTPFDDVVEVSSIIKKFNELGSKKKSLLSIPSKNHVLAGAITSPETTELVTQEMLKWIQGLNSKE
;
A
#
# COMPACT_ATOMS: atom_id res chain seq x y z
N ALA A 1 9.16 -7.66 -8.62
CA ALA A 1 10.49 -7.81 -9.30
C ALA A 1 10.78 -6.67 -10.30
N GLN A 2 9.77 -5.97 -10.83
CA GLN A 2 9.98 -4.90 -11.84
C GLN A 2 10.50 -3.57 -11.25
N SER A 3 10.29 -3.31 -9.96
CA SER A 3 10.68 -2.04 -9.34
C SER A 3 12.20 -1.83 -9.18
N ARG A 4 12.98 -2.90 -9.05
CA ARG A 4 14.45 -2.81 -8.87
C ARG A 4 15.19 -2.41 -10.15
N PHE A 5 14.68 -2.75 -11.33
CA PHE A 5 15.29 -2.41 -12.63
C PHE A 5 15.15 -0.91 -12.98
N LEU A 6 14.12 -0.24 -12.42
CA LEU A 6 13.85 1.17 -12.70
C LEU A 6 14.59 2.12 -11.76
N ALA A 7 15.26 1.63 -10.72
CA ALA A 7 15.97 2.42 -9.71
C ALA A 7 17.44 2.71 -10.05
N GLY A 8 18.00 2.09 -11.11
CA GLY A 8 19.39 2.28 -11.50
C GLY A 8 19.68 3.67 -12.14
N TYR A 9 20.97 4.03 -12.23
CA TYR A 9 21.48 5.30 -12.78
C TYR A 9 20.97 5.62 -14.20
N LEU A 10 20.64 4.59 -15.00
CA LEU A 10 20.02 4.71 -16.33
C LEU A 10 18.49 4.82 -16.29
N GLY A 11 17.88 4.66 -15.12
CA GLY A 11 16.43 4.65 -14.92
C GLY A 11 15.69 5.88 -15.50
N PRO A 12 16.19 7.12 -15.37
CA PRO A 12 15.53 8.29 -15.93
C PRO A 12 15.53 8.31 -17.47
N LEU A 13 16.64 7.90 -18.09
CA LEU A 13 16.79 7.89 -19.54
C LEU A 13 15.99 6.76 -20.19
N VAL A 14 16.08 5.55 -19.63
CA VAL A 14 15.33 4.37 -20.06
C VAL A 14 13.83 4.58 -19.89
N ARG A 15 13.39 5.23 -18.78
CA ARG A 15 11.99 5.61 -18.57
C ARG A 15 11.48 6.57 -19.64
N LYS A 16 12.25 7.59 -19.99
CA LYS A 16 11.83 8.59 -20.99
C LYS A 16 11.65 7.99 -22.38
N VAL A 17 12.47 7.01 -22.73
CA VAL A 17 12.47 6.36 -24.05
C VAL A 17 11.44 5.22 -24.14
N LEU A 18 11.31 4.37 -23.09
CA LEU A 18 10.48 3.17 -23.13
C LEU A 18 9.05 3.37 -22.63
N VAL A 19 8.81 4.38 -21.78
CA VAL A 19 7.54 4.53 -21.05
C VAL A 19 6.70 5.70 -21.57
N GLY A 20 7.31 6.63 -22.31
CA GLY A 20 6.67 7.88 -22.75
C GLY A 20 6.40 8.84 -21.58
N PRO A 21 5.79 10.03 -21.86
CA PRO A 21 5.57 11.08 -20.87
C PRO A 21 4.42 10.79 -19.91
N TYR A 22 3.54 9.86 -20.22
CA TYR A 22 2.38 9.51 -19.44
C TYR A 22 2.26 8.00 -19.22
N ARG A 23 1.63 7.64 -18.13
CA ARG A 23 1.17 6.28 -17.82
C ARG A 23 -0.34 6.29 -17.75
N GLU A 24 -0.93 5.23 -18.29
CA GLU A 24 -2.37 5.02 -18.27
C GLU A 24 -2.66 3.63 -17.71
N TRP A 25 -3.81 3.50 -17.09
CA TRP A 25 -4.34 2.23 -16.59
C TRP A 25 -5.82 2.16 -16.93
N THR A 26 -6.34 0.96 -17.06
CA THR A 26 -7.75 0.75 -17.45
C THR A 26 -8.60 0.63 -16.18
N PRO A 27 -9.57 1.54 -15.98
CA PRO A 27 -10.53 1.42 -14.88
C PRO A 27 -11.33 0.13 -14.98
N VAL A 28 -11.54 -0.53 -13.86
CA VAL A 28 -12.30 -1.80 -13.79
C VAL A 28 -13.81 -1.60 -13.62
N SER A 29 -14.25 -0.37 -13.31
CA SER A 29 -15.67 -0.02 -13.19
C SER A 29 -15.95 1.40 -13.71
N PRO A 30 -17.22 1.72 -14.04
CA PRO A 30 -17.64 3.08 -14.40
C PRO A 30 -17.38 4.09 -13.28
N GLU A 31 -17.60 3.70 -12.03
CA GLU A 31 -17.36 4.53 -10.84
C GLU A 31 -15.87 4.85 -10.70
N GLN A 32 -15.03 3.87 -10.86
CA GLN A 32 -13.58 4.07 -10.82
C GLN A 32 -13.13 5.02 -11.93
N LYS A 33 -13.67 4.88 -13.15
CA LYS A 33 -13.41 5.81 -14.26
C LYS A 33 -13.85 7.24 -13.94
N LYS A 34 -14.97 7.39 -13.23
CA LYS A 34 -15.53 8.70 -12.88
C LYS A 34 -14.72 9.44 -11.81
N TYR A 35 -14.22 8.72 -10.81
CA TYR A 35 -13.63 9.34 -9.62
C TYR A 35 -12.10 9.23 -9.54
N TRP A 36 -11.47 8.36 -10.32
CA TRP A 36 -10.03 8.18 -10.34
C TRP A 36 -9.44 8.69 -11.65
N HIS A 37 -8.21 9.24 -11.56
CA HIS A 37 -7.48 9.67 -12.76
C HIS A 37 -6.78 8.49 -13.41
N PRO A 38 -7.22 8.02 -14.60
CA PRO A 38 -6.62 6.86 -15.26
C PRO A 38 -5.28 7.18 -15.93
N ARG A 39 -4.89 8.46 -15.97
CA ARG A 39 -3.68 8.94 -16.62
C ARG A 39 -2.88 9.85 -15.71
N TYR A 40 -1.58 9.59 -15.59
CA TYR A 40 -0.66 10.42 -14.80
C TYR A 40 0.69 10.57 -15.49
N ARG A 41 1.45 11.60 -15.13
CA ARG A 41 2.78 11.85 -15.69
C ARG A 41 3.76 10.79 -15.21
N ALA A 42 4.57 10.24 -16.13
CA ALA A 42 5.60 9.25 -15.80
C ALA A 42 6.63 9.79 -14.80
N GLU A 43 6.84 11.12 -14.76
CA GLU A 43 7.71 11.78 -13.78
C GLU A 43 7.30 11.55 -12.33
N SER A 44 5.98 11.39 -12.04
CA SER A 44 5.50 11.13 -10.69
C SER A 44 6.02 9.80 -10.12
N LEU A 45 6.35 8.83 -10.97
CA LEU A 45 7.00 7.58 -10.56
C LEU A 45 8.39 7.82 -9.96
N THR A 46 9.08 8.89 -10.37
CA THR A 46 10.38 9.24 -9.79
C THR A 46 10.22 9.71 -8.34
N ALA A 47 9.21 10.55 -8.08
CA ALA A 47 8.88 10.98 -6.71
C ALA A 47 8.47 9.79 -5.83
N LEU A 48 7.62 8.90 -6.36
CA LEU A 48 7.22 7.69 -5.66
C LEU A 48 8.43 6.78 -5.34
N THR A 49 9.32 6.56 -6.30
CA THR A 49 10.52 5.74 -6.09
C THR A 49 11.41 6.33 -5.00
N ARG A 50 11.59 7.66 -4.97
CA ARG A 50 12.35 8.35 -3.91
C ARG A 50 11.70 8.18 -2.55
N LEU A 51 10.38 8.32 -2.46
CA LEU A 51 9.62 8.11 -1.23
C LEU A 51 9.76 6.67 -0.72
N VAL A 52 9.66 5.68 -1.59
CA VAL A 52 9.86 4.27 -1.24
C VAL A 52 11.30 4.02 -0.76
N SER A 53 12.31 4.58 -1.44
CA SER A 53 13.71 4.47 -1.01
C SER A 53 13.91 5.08 0.37
N TRP A 54 13.39 6.27 0.61
CA TRP A 54 13.46 6.92 1.93
C TRP A 54 12.78 6.10 3.02
N ASN A 55 11.62 5.50 2.74
CA ASN A 55 10.94 4.60 3.70
C ASN A 55 11.79 3.38 4.10
N HIS A 56 12.70 2.92 3.24
CA HIS A 56 13.61 1.83 3.61
C HIS A 56 14.67 2.23 4.65
N GLU A 57 14.96 3.52 4.79
CA GLU A 57 15.93 4.06 5.75
C GLU A 57 15.31 4.29 7.14
N ILE A 58 13.97 4.26 7.25
CA ILE A 58 13.27 4.49 8.52
C ILE A 58 13.51 3.32 9.47
N ASN A 59 14.03 3.63 10.65
CA ASN A 59 14.18 2.64 11.72
C ASN A 59 12.85 2.38 12.41
N LEU A 60 12.12 1.37 11.92
CA LEU A 60 10.81 0.99 12.45
C LEU A 60 10.86 0.46 13.89
N ALA A 61 12.00 0.03 14.40
CA ALA A 61 12.16 -0.38 15.81
C ALA A 61 11.96 0.79 16.78
N LYS A 62 12.08 2.04 16.33
CA LYS A 62 11.79 3.23 17.12
C LYS A 62 10.30 3.55 17.23
N LEU A 63 9.46 2.99 16.37
CA LEU A 63 8.02 3.22 16.37
C LEU A 63 7.37 2.45 17.53
N LYS A 64 6.90 3.17 18.56
CA LYS A 64 6.35 2.59 19.80
C LYS A 64 4.83 2.75 19.93
N ILE A 65 4.20 3.55 19.07
CA ILE A 65 2.75 3.72 19.06
C ILE A 65 2.05 2.40 18.69
N PRO A 66 0.79 2.20 19.10
CA PRO A 66 -0.01 1.05 18.64
C PRO A 66 -0.15 1.04 17.12
N VAL A 67 0.00 -0.13 16.50
CA VAL A 67 -0.05 -0.29 15.03
C VAL A 67 -0.95 -1.45 14.65
N LEU A 68 -1.96 -1.18 13.82
CA LEU A 68 -2.74 -2.19 13.12
C LEU A 68 -2.36 -2.16 11.64
N ILE A 69 -1.99 -3.30 11.09
CA ILE A 69 -1.81 -3.49 9.65
C ILE A 69 -2.89 -4.46 9.16
N LEU A 70 -3.67 -4.00 8.19
CA LEU A 70 -4.59 -4.82 7.42
C LEU A 70 -3.99 -5.05 6.05
N TYR A 71 -4.02 -6.28 5.56
CA TYR A 71 -3.48 -6.63 4.24
C TYR A 71 -4.31 -7.72 3.58
N THR A 72 -4.16 -7.90 2.29
CA THR A 72 -4.69 -9.07 1.59
C THR A 72 -3.55 -9.99 1.14
N PRO A 73 -3.69 -11.33 1.26
CA PRO A 73 -2.72 -12.27 0.71
C PRO A 73 -2.65 -12.25 -0.83
N PHE A 74 -3.64 -11.63 -1.47
CA PHE A 74 -3.76 -11.53 -2.93
C PHE A 74 -3.32 -10.15 -3.46
N ASP A 75 -2.56 -9.38 -2.67
CA ASP A 75 -2.09 -8.04 -3.06
C ASP A 75 -1.18 -8.11 -4.29
N ASP A 76 -1.58 -7.43 -5.36
CA ASP A 76 -0.84 -7.36 -6.62
C ASP A 76 -0.02 -6.05 -6.77
N VAL A 77 -0.16 -5.12 -5.82
CA VAL A 77 0.53 -3.83 -5.79
C VAL A 77 1.73 -3.87 -4.85
N VAL A 78 1.56 -4.42 -3.65
CA VAL A 78 2.59 -4.52 -2.61
C VAL A 78 2.94 -5.98 -2.34
N GLU A 79 4.22 -6.29 -2.28
CA GLU A 79 4.67 -7.64 -1.96
C GLU A 79 4.34 -8.02 -0.52
N VAL A 80 3.53 -9.05 -0.33
CA VAL A 80 3.03 -9.50 0.99
C VAL A 80 4.18 -9.87 1.94
N SER A 81 5.24 -10.50 1.43
CA SER A 81 6.44 -10.81 2.22
C SER A 81 7.09 -9.55 2.80
N SER A 82 7.06 -8.44 2.05
CA SER A 82 7.56 -7.14 2.50
C SER A 82 6.69 -6.54 3.60
N ILE A 83 5.36 -6.71 3.55
CA ILE A 83 4.43 -6.27 4.61
C ILE A 83 4.77 -7.02 5.91
N ILE A 84 4.87 -8.35 5.85
CA ILE A 84 5.19 -9.20 7.00
C ILE A 84 6.56 -8.83 7.59
N LYS A 85 7.57 -8.65 6.72
CA LYS A 85 8.92 -8.25 7.14
C LYS A 85 8.86 -6.92 7.91
N LYS A 86 8.20 -5.90 7.35
CA LYS A 86 8.09 -4.57 7.97
C LYS A 86 7.29 -4.60 9.28
N PHE A 87 6.24 -5.42 9.35
CA PHE A 87 5.54 -5.64 10.61
C PHE A 87 6.44 -6.19 11.71
N ASN A 88 7.31 -7.14 11.38
CA ASN A 88 8.25 -7.73 12.35
C ASN A 88 9.29 -6.71 12.84
N GLU A 89 9.71 -5.77 11.99
CA GLU A 89 10.65 -4.69 12.31
C GLU A 89 10.06 -3.62 13.25
N LEU A 90 8.71 -3.53 13.39
CA LEU A 90 8.06 -2.54 14.26
C LEU A 90 8.41 -2.77 15.72
N GLY A 91 8.86 -1.71 16.38
CA GLY A 91 9.19 -1.72 17.82
C GLY A 91 7.98 -1.54 18.76
N SER A 92 6.77 -1.43 18.21
CA SER A 92 5.53 -1.36 18.98
C SER A 92 5.28 -2.65 19.76
N LYS A 93 4.91 -2.52 21.04
CA LYS A 93 4.44 -3.63 21.87
C LYS A 93 2.96 -3.97 21.61
N LYS A 94 2.17 -2.99 21.17
CA LYS A 94 0.76 -3.15 20.77
C LYS A 94 0.70 -3.12 19.25
N LYS A 95 0.88 -4.26 18.58
CA LYS A 95 0.81 -4.37 17.12
C LYS A 95 0.04 -5.60 16.69
N SER A 96 -0.75 -5.45 15.63
CA SER A 96 -1.54 -6.54 15.02
C SER A 96 -1.39 -6.53 13.51
N LEU A 97 -1.37 -7.71 12.92
CA LEU A 97 -1.34 -7.94 11.48
C LEU A 97 -2.52 -8.85 11.14
N LEU A 98 -3.51 -8.34 10.40
CA LEU A 98 -4.74 -9.06 10.07
C LEU A 98 -4.89 -9.20 8.55
N SER A 99 -5.22 -10.41 8.13
CA SER A 99 -5.51 -10.73 6.74
C SER A 99 -6.98 -10.46 6.43
N ILE A 100 -7.24 -9.73 5.36
CA ILE A 100 -8.57 -9.44 4.82
C ILE A 100 -8.75 -10.23 3.52
N PRO A 101 -9.83 -10.97 3.32
CA PRO A 101 -10.06 -11.78 2.12
C PRO A 101 -10.53 -10.93 0.93
N SER A 102 -9.79 -9.87 0.62
CA SER A 102 -10.00 -9.00 -0.54
C SER A 102 -9.12 -9.46 -1.71
N LYS A 103 -9.65 -9.36 -2.92
CA LYS A 103 -8.87 -9.56 -4.16
C LYS A 103 -8.19 -8.27 -4.63
N ASN A 104 -8.45 -7.14 -3.95
CA ASN A 104 -7.95 -5.83 -4.31
C ASN A 104 -6.96 -5.32 -3.25
N HIS A 105 -5.95 -4.58 -3.70
CA HIS A 105 -5.04 -3.85 -2.83
C HIS A 105 -5.78 -2.85 -1.92
N VAL A 106 -6.80 -2.17 -2.43
CA VAL A 106 -7.69 -1.31 -1.64
C VAL A 106 -8.70 -2.19 -0.92
N LEU A 107 -8.53 -2.36 0.39
CA LEU A 107 -9.26 -3.36 1.19
C LEU A 107 -10.70 -2.98 1.54
N ALA A 108 -11.09 -1.70 1.39
CA ALA A 108 -12.41 -1.21 1.73
C ALA A 108 -12.81 -0.03 0.85
N GLY A 109 -14.10 0.21 0.71
CA GLY A 109 -14.66 1.32 -0.04
C GLY A 109 -15.65 0.88 -1.12
N ALA A 110 -16.66 1.71 -1.35
CA ALA A 110 -17.79 1.39 -2.23
C ALA A 110 -17.40 1.15 -3.70
N ILE A 111 -16.23 1.64 -4.15
CA ILE A 111 -15.82 1.56 -5.56
C ILE A 111 -15.02 0.28 -5.86
N THR A 112 -14.14 -0.13 -4.97
CA THR A 112 -13.19 -1.22 -5.26
C THR A 112 -13.42 -2.47 -4.44
N SER A 113 -13.90 -2.35 -3.20
CA SER A 113 -14.03 -3.47 -2.27
C SER A 113 -15.24 -3.29 -1.33
N PRO A 114 -16.46 -3.13 -1.90
CA PRO A 114 -17.66 -3.00 -1.08
C PRO A 114 -17.91 -4.22 -0.19
N GLU A 115 -17.53 -5.41 -0.67
CA GLU A 115 -17.72 -6.70 0.00
C GLU A 115 -16.92 -6.86 1.29
N THR A 116 -15.79 -6.19 1.42
CA THR A 116 -14.91 -6.26 2.59
C THR A 116 -14.97 -5.03 3.48
N THR A 117 -15.70 -3.99 3.07
CA THR A 117 -15.77 -2.71 3.80
C THR A 117 -16.26 -2.88 5.22
N GLU A 118 -17.34 -3.63 5.43
CA GLU A 118 -17.91 -3.89 6.76
C GLU A 118 -16.93 -4.64 7.65
N LEU A 119 -16.32 -5.71 7.13
CA LEU A 119 -15.31 -6.49 7.84
C LEU A 119 -14.13 -5.64 8.29
N VAL A 120 -13.58 -4.83 7.38
CA VAL A 120 -12.47 -3.91 7.69
C VAL A 120 -12.86 -2.93 8.78
N THR A 121 -14.07 -2.36 8.69
CA THR A 121 -14.58 -1.42 9.68
C THR A 121 -14.69 -2.06 11.06
N GLN A 122 -15.27 -3.26 11.14
CA GLN A 122 -15.43 -4.00 12.39
C GLN A 122 -14.09 -4.37 13.01
N GLU A 123 -13.13 -4.85 12.23
CA GLU A 123 -11.80 -5.21 12.74
C GLU A 123 -11.03 -3.97 13.25
N MET A 124 -11.15 -2.83 12.57
CA MET A 124 -10.57 -1.56 13.05
C MET A 124 -11.21 -1.11 14.37
N LEU A 125 -12.55 -1.12 14.47
CA LEU A 125 -13.27 -0.73 15.69
C LEU A 125 -12.93 -1.65 16.86
N LYS A 126 -12.94 -2.95 16.65
CA LYS A 126 -12.56 -3.95 17.65
C LYS A 126 -11.15 -3.71 18.17
N TRP A 127 -10.21 -3.44 17.27
CA TRP A 127 -8.83 -3.19 17.66
C TRP A 127 -8.69 -1.90 18.47
N ILE A 128 -9.36 -0.80 18.06
CA ILE A 128 -9.37 0.49 18.79
C ILE A 128 -9.98 0.31 20.18
N GLN A 129 -11.12 -0.38 20.30
CA GLN A 129 -11.75 -0.69 21.60
C GLN A 129 -10.82 -1.49 22.52
N GLY A 130 -10.09 -2.47 21.94
CA GLY A 130 -9.10 -3.25 22.69
C GLY A 130 -7.90 -2.46 23.18
N LEU A 131 -7.59 -1.29 22.60
CA LEU A 131 -6.57 -0.39 23.11
C LEU A 131 -7.03 0.33 24.39
N ASN A 132 -8.32 0.68 24.46
CA ASN A 132 -8.90 1.44 25.60
C ASN A 132 -9.28 0.54 26.78
N SER A 133 -9.42 -0.76 26.58
CA SER A 133 -9.87 -1.71 27.62
C SER A 133 -8.78 -2.21 28.56
N LYS A 134 -7.56 -1.66 28.50
CA LYS A 134 -6.39 -2.09 29.30
C LYS A 134 -5.78 -0.95 30.10
N GLU A 135 -6.60 -0.09 30.68
CA GLU A 135 -6.22 0.75 31.82
C GLU A 135 -6.69 0.14 33.14
#